data_615afcce6f4038b86c751ea37eb7e737
#
_entry.id   615afcce6f4038b86c751ea37eb7e737
#
_cell.length_a   1.000
_cell.length_b   1.000
_cell.length_c   1.000
_cell.angle_alpha   90.00
_cell.angle_beta   90.00
_cell.angle_gamma   90.00
#
_symmetry.space_group_name_H-M   'P 1'
#
loop_
_entity.id
_entity.type
_entity.pdbx_description
1 polymer ?
#
loop_
_entity_poly.entity_id
_entity_poly.type
_entity_poly.pdbx_seq_one_letter_code
_entity_poly.pdbx_strand_id
1 'polypeptide(L)'
;MVAAGVTPVTKDENDLPIYTLASDEAFAEVYERIFDLAWNNNAWYPVTNNININTDNMFRDGNALFQTTSFGLLDSEYYRDMNINYGIIPHPKFNEAQSEYYTRVEGGRIFAIPV
;
A
#
# COMPACT_ATOMS: atom_id res chain seq x y z
N MET A 1 -6.34 -2.01 2.00
CA MET A 1 -7.31 -3.05 1.57
C MET A 1 -6.59 -4.29 1.04
N VAL A 2 -5.88 -4.23 -0.09
CA VAL A 2 -5.20 -5.43 -0.66
C VAL A 2 -4.31 -6.14 0.36
N ALA A 3 -3.53 -5.41 1.12
CA ALA A 3 -2.67 -5.98 2.17
C ALA A 3 -3.43 -6.74 3.27
N ALA A 4 -4.69 -6.43 3.46
CA ALA A 4 -5.61 -7.12 4.39
C ALA A 4 -6.38 -8.28 3.72
N GLY A 5 -6.04 -8.64 2.49
CA GLY A 5 -6.70 -9.72 1.76
C GLY A 5 -8.04 -9.34 1.11
N VAL A 6 -8.48 -8.09 1.24
CA VAL A 6 -9.71 -7.63 0.59
C VAL A 6 -9.49 -7.43 -0.90
N THR A 7 -10.22 -8.19 -1.69
CA THR A 7 -10.14 -8.16 -3.16
C THR A 7 -11.46 -7.64 -3.73
N PRO A 8 -11.47 -6.44 -4.35
CA PRO A 8 -12.71 -5.83 -4.83
C PRO A 8 -13.33 -6.54 -6.03
N VAL A 9 -12.55 -7.30 -6.75
CA VAL A 9 -13.00 -8.05 -7.93
C VAL A 9 -12.41 -9.45 -7.89
N THR A 10 -13.24 -10.45 -8.02
CA THR A 10 -12.85 -11.85 -8.21
C THR A 10 -13.30 -12.32 -9.60
N LYS A 11 -13.10 -13.59 -9.89
CA LYS A 11 -13.57 -14.20 -11.13
C LYS A 11 -14.57 -15.32 -10.81
N ASP A 12 -15.57 -15.47 -11.64
CA ASP A 12 -16.50 -16.60 -11.56
C ASP A 12 -15.92 -17.86 -12.22
N GLU A 13 -16.74 -18.93 -12.27
CA GLU A 13 -16.39 -20.21 -12.89
C GLU A 13 -16.11 -20.13 -14.41
N ASN A 14 -16.57 -19.06 -15.06
CA ASN A 14 -16.36 -18.78 -16.47
C ASN A 14 -15.24 -17.77 -16.71
N ASP A 15 -14.44 -17.47 -15.69
CA ASP A 15 -13.34 -16.48 -15.72
C ASP A 15 -13.82 -15.02 -15.94
N LEU A 16 -15.11 -14.75 -15.69
CA LEU A 16 -15.69 -13.41 -15.80
C LEU A 16 -15.53 -12.64 -14.47
N PRO A 17 -15.26 -11.33 -14.51
CA PRO A 17 -15.08 -10.54 -13.33
C PRO A 17 -16.39 -10.36 -12.55
N ILE A 18 -16.32 -10.60 -11.24
CA ILE A 18 -17.40 -10.33 -10.30
C ILE A 18 -16.94 -9.26 -9.30
N TYR A 19 -17.76 -8.24 -9.11
CA TYR A 19 -17.53 -7.26 -8.07
C TYR A 19 -17.99 -7.79 -6.71
N THR A 20 -17.05 -7.97 -5.77
CA THR A 20 -17.28 -8.64 -4.49
C THR A 20 -17.24 -7.70 -3.29
N LEU A 21 -16.81 -6.46 -3.46
CA LEU A 21 -16.55 -5.54 -2.35
C LEU A 21 -17.82 -5.27 -1.50
N ALA A 22 -18.99 -5.20 -2.13
CA ALA A 22 -20.24 -4.93 -1.42
C ALA A 22 -20.72 -6.10 -0.54
N SER A 23 -20.24 -7.31 -0.79
CA SER A 23 -20.57 -8.53 -0.05
C SER A 23 -19.42 -9.05 0.82
N ASP A 24 -18.29 -8.38 0.84
CA ASP A 24 -17.12 -8.75 1.62
C ASP A 24 -17.25 -8.17 3.04
N GLU A 25 -17.53 -9.05 4.01
CA GLU A 25 -17.67 -8.64 5.41
C GLU A 25 -16.38 -8.04 5.98
N ALA A 26 -15.22 -8.52 5.53
CA ALA A 26 -13.93 -7.97 5.97
C ALA A 26 -13.70 -6.55 5.46
N PHE A 27 -14.38 -6.14 4.39
CA PHE A 27 -14.22 -4.79 3.84
C PHE A 27 -14.60 -3.70 4.84
N ALA A 28 -15.74 -3.86 5.52
CA ALA A 28 -16.22 -2.87 6.48
C ALA A 28 -15.22 -2.69 7.64
N GLU A 29 -14.74 -3.80 8.20
CA GLU A 29 -13.76 -3.78 9.30
C GLU A 29 -12.43 -3.14 8.88
N VAL A 30 -11.92 -3.50 7.71
CA VAL A 30 -10.70 -2.91 7.16
C VAL A 30 -10.88 -1.42 6.89
N TYR A 31 -12.04 -1.02 6.37
CA TYR A 31 -12.35 0.39 6.11
C TYR A 31 -12.39 1.21 7.39
N GLU A 32 -13.07 0.71 8.44
CA GLU A 32 -13.10 1.36 9.76
C GLU A 32 -11.70 1.54 10.33
N ARG A 33 -10.86 0.52 10.25
CA ARG A 33 -9.48 0.59 10.72
C ARG A 33 -8.67 1.65 9.97
N ILE A 34 -8.81 1.73 8.66
CA ILE A 34 -8.14 2.76 7.85
C ILE A 34 -8.65 4.14 8.23
N PHE A 35 -9.97 4.27 8.42
CA PHE A 35 -10.58 5.53 8.83
C PHE A 35 -10.05 5.99 10.19
N ASP A 36 -9.99 5.09 11.16
CA ASP A 36 -9.44 5.38 12.48
C ASP A 36 -7.98 5.85 12.42
N LEU A 37 -7.15 5.17 11.65
CA LEU A 37 -5.75 5.57 11.47
C LEU A 37 -5.62 6.94 10.81
N ALA A 38 -6.47 7.22 9.82
CA ALA A 38 -6.36 8.44 9.04
C ALA A 38 -6.91 9.67 9.77
N TRP A 39 -8.04 9.53 10.48
CA TRP A 39 -8.79 10.68 11.00
C TRP A 39 -8.88 10.72 12.52
N ASN A 40 -9.05 9.58 13.18
CA ASN A 40 -9.25 9.59 14.62
C ASN A 40 -7.91 9.62 15.40
N ASN A 41 -6.88 8.98 14.86
CA ASN A 41 -5.59 8.86 15.55
C ASN A 41 -4.50 9.79 15.00
N ASN A 42 -4.79 10.56 13.98
CA ASN A 42 -3.80 11.41 13.27
C ASN A 42 -2.51 10.65 12.89
N ALA A 43 -2.63 9.34 12.69
CA ALA A 43 -1.49 8.48 12.38
C ALA A 43 -1.12 8.52 10.89
N TRP A 44 -1.97 9.09 10.08
CA TRP A 44 -1.77 9.23 8.65
C TRP A 44 -1.74 10.71 8.28
N TYR A 45 -0.75 11.09 7.52
CA TYR A 45 -0.71 12.40 6.89
C TYR A 45 -1.44 12.32 5.53
N PRO A 46 -2.66 12.84 5.39
CA PRO A 46 -3.35 12.84 4.11
C PRO A 46 -2.64 13.78 3.16
N VAL A 47 -2.53 13.38 1.90
CA VAL A 47 -2.16 14.29 0.83
C VAL A 47 -3.30 15.31 0.71
N THR A 48 -3.15 16.43 1.38
CA THR A 48 -4.08 17.55 1.27
C THR A 48 -3.79 18.31 -0.02
N ASN A 49 -4.71 19.16 -0.45
CA ASN A 49 -4.50 20.07 -1.58
C ASN A 49 -3.36 21.11 -1.34
N ASN A 50 -2.59 20.93 -0.27
CA ASN A 50 -1.44 21.75 -0.02
C ASN A 50 -0.27 21.25 -0.88
N ILE A 51 -0.16 21.80 -2.07
CA ILE A 51 0.87 21.49 -3.06
C ILE A 51 2.31 21.70 -2.55
N ASN A 52 2.48 22.34 -1.39
CA ASN A 52 3.79 22.59 -0.80
C ASN A 52 4.29 21.43 0.08
N ILE A 53 3.46 20.42 0.34
CA ILE A 53 3.86 19.27 1.16
C ILE A 53 4.09 18.07 0.24
N ASN A 54 5.35 17.72 0.11
CA ASN A 54 5.76 16.49 -0.55
C ASN A 54 5.93 15.39 0.52
N THR A 55 5.08 14.38 0.47
CA THR A 55 5.10 13.27 1.43
C THR A 55 6.37 12.43 1.34
N ASP A 56 7.00 12.38 0.16
CA ASP A 56 8.28 11.69 -0.02
C ASP A 56 9.39 12.40 0.76
N ASN A 57 9.36 13.73 0.78
CA ASN A 57 10.30 14.51 1.59
C ASN A 57 10.09 14.30 3.09
N MET A 58 8.86 14.08 3.55
CA MET A 58 8.59 13.83 4.97
C MET A 58 9.33 12.59 5.49
N PHE A 59 9.30 11.50 4.73
CA PHE A 59 10.04 10.30 5.10
C PHE A 59 11.55 10.50 5.00
N ARG A 60 12.01 11.06 3.90
CA ARG A 60 13.44 11.36 3.68
C ARG A 60 14.03 12.23 4.79
N ASP A 61 13.28 13.20 5.27
CA ASP A 61 13.71 14.17 6.28
C ASP A 61 13.47 13.66 7.72
N GLY A 62 13.05 12.39 7.89
CA GLY A 62 12.85 11.75 9.19
C GLY A 62 11.56 12.17 9.91
N ASN A 63 10.63 12.82 9.23
CA ASN A 63 9.35 13.28 9.79
C ASN A 63 8.22 12.26 9.67
N ALA A 64 8.47 11.11 9.04
CA ALA A 64 7.55 10.00 8.96
C ALA A 64 8.27 8.68 9.27
N LEU A 65 7.64 7.82 10.06
CA LEU A 65 8.20 6.52 10.43
C LEU A 65 8.07 5.48 9.31
N PHE A 66 6.97 5.55 8.56
CA PHE A 66 6.68 4.65 7.45
C PHE A 66 6.24 5.45 6.22
N GLN A 67 6.57 4.92 5.08
CA GLN A 67 6.07 5.40 3.80
C GLN A 67 5.69 4.22 2.92
N THR A 68 4.53 4.31 2.29
CA THR A 68 4.11 3.37 1.26
C THR A 68 4.60 3.87 -0.09
N THR A 69 5.43 3.06 -0.75
CA THR A 69 6.00 3.43 -2.04
C THR A 69 6.17 2.21 -2.95
N SER A 70 6.53 2.44 -4.20
CA SER A 70 6.87 1.38 -5.16
C SER A 70 8.38 1.16 -5.21
N PHE A 71 8.80 -0.04 -5.58
CA PHE A 71 10.22 -0.35 -5.79
C PHE A 71 10.89 0.56 -6.85
N GLY A 72 10.12 1.06 -7.81
CA GLY A 72 10.65 1.97 -8.82
C GLY A 72 11.14 3.31 -8.25
N LEU A 73 10.62 3.73 -7.10
CA LEU A 73 11.08 4.94 -6.44
C LEU A 73 12.37 4.75 -5.64
N LEU A 74 12.75 3.53 -5.29
CA LEU A 74 13.97 3.27 -4.52
C LEU A 74 15.25 3.65 -5.28
N ASP A 75 15.20 3.62 -6.62
CA ASP A 75 16.31 4.05 -7.47
C ASP A 75 16.29 5.57 -7.73
N SER A 76 15.30 6.26 -7.23
CA SER A 76 15.23 7.72 -7.36
C SER A 76 16.23 8.42 -6.44
N GLU A 77 16.60 9.63 -6.81
CA GLU A 77 17.44 10.49 -5.97
C GLU A 77 16.85 10.77 -4.59
N TYR A 78 15.53 10.61 -4.42
CA TYR A 78 14.85 10.82 -3.14
C TYR A 78 15.30 9.85 -2.05
N TYR A 79 15.55 8.59 -2.39
CA TYR A 79 15.89 7.54 -1.41
C TYR A 79 17.35 7.16 -1.44
N ARG A 80 17.99 7.19 -2.62
CA ARG A 80 19.38 6.81 -2.78
C ARG A 80 20.33 7.68 -1.96
N ASP A 81 20.05 8.97 -1.89
CA ASP A 81 20.91 9.97 -1.24
C ASP A 81 20.38 10.37 0.16
N MET A 82 19.55 9.52 0.79
CA MET A 82 19.07 9.75 2.16
C MET A 82 20.21 9.68 3.18
N ASN A 83 20.18 10.60 4.13
CA ASN A 83 21.13 10.64 5.25
C ASN A 83 20.76 9.69 6.40
N ILE A 84 19.60 9.02 6.32
CA ILE A 84 19.12 8.09 7.33
C ILE A 84 19.04 6.68 6.75
N ASN A 85 19.33 5.69 7.59
CA ASN A 85 19.15 4.29 7.21
C ASN A 85 17.66 3.93 7.26
N TYR A 86 17.19 3.21 6.27
CA TYR A 86 15.84 2.68 6.21
C TYR A 86 15.82 1.22 5.83
N GLY A 87 14.73 0.53 6.15
CA GLY A 87 14.47 -0.84 5.76
C GLY A 87 13.23 -0.96 4.89
N ILE A 88 13.12 -2.08 4.19
CA ILE A 88 11.94 -2.42 3.40
C ILE A 88 11.22 -3.56 4.10
N ILE A 89 9.96 -3.37 4.39
CA ILE A 89 9.09 -4.36 5.01
C ILE A 89 7.83 -4.56 4.16
N PRO A 90 7.23 -5.76 4.19
CA PRO A 90 5.93 -5.93 3.57
C PRO A 90 4.86 -5.09 4.28
N HIS A 91 3.75 -4.83 3.60
CA HIS A 91 2.59 -4.27 4.26
C HIS A 91 2.17 -5.16 5.44
N PRO A 92 1.79 -4.57 6.58
CA PRO A 92 1.39 -5.36 7.74
C PRO A 92 0.15 -6.19 7.43
N LYS A 93 0.07 -7.35 8.06
CA LYS A 93 -1.16 -8.15 8.10
C LYS A 93 -2.24 -7.39 8.84
N PHE A 94 -3.49 -7.62 8.48
CA PHE A 94 -4.61 -6.98 9.16
C PHE A 94 -4.77 -7.49 10.60
N ASN A 95 -4.60 -8.81 10.79
CA ASN A 95 -4.63 -9.46 12.10
C ASN A 95 -3.81 -10.76 12.07
N GLU A 96 -3.73 -11.45 13.20
CA GLU A 96 -2.98 -12.69 13.35
C GLU A 96 -3.57 -13.88 12.57
N ALA A 97 -4.87 -13.84 12.27
CA ALA A 97 -5.53 -14.89 11.50
C ALA A 97 -5.16 -14.86 10.01
N GLN A 98 -4.65 -13.74 9.52
CA GLN A 98 -4.17 -13.63 8.14
C GLN A 98 -2.88 -14.44 7.99
N SER A 99 -2.92 -15.54 7.23
CA SER A 99 -1.76 -16.43 7.03
C SER A 99 -0.66 -15.80 6.18
N GLU A 100 -1.03 -15.03 5.15
CA GLU A 100 -0.13 -14.55 4.13
C GLU A 100 0.01 -13.02 4.12
N TYR A 101 1.13 -12.55 3.57
CA TYR A 101 1.29 -11.14 3.22
C TYR A 101 0.80 -10.92 1.80
N TYR A 102 -0.05 -9.92 1.61
CA TYR A 102 -0.54 -9.54 0.30
C TYR A 102 0.04 -8.19 -0.11
N THR A 103 0.38 -8.09 -1.38
CA THR A 103 0.85 -6.85 -1.99
C THR A 103 0.23 -6.67 -3.36
N ARG A 104 0.08 -5.41 -3.75
CA ARG A 104 -0.36 -5.08 -5.10
C ARG A 104 0.85 -5.03 -6.02
N VAL A 105 0.76 -5.71 -7.15
CA VAL A 105 1.69 -5.55 -8.26
C VAL A 105 1.05 -4.63 -9.28
N GLU A 106 1.69 -3.50 -9.53
CA GLU A 106 1.24 -2.51 -10.50
C GLU A 106 2.33 -2.28 -11.54
N GLY A 107 1.97 -2.34 -12.81
CA GLY A 107 2.91 -2.09 -13.90
C GLY A 107 4.06 -3.10 -13.97
N GLY A 108 3.80 -4.36 -13.66
CA GLY A 108 4.80 -5.42 -13.75
C GLY A 108 5.47 -5.45 -15.13
N ARG A 109 6.81 -5.40 -15.16
CA ARG A 109 7.58 -5.55 -16.39
C ARG A 109 8.07 -6.98 -16.50
N ILE A 110 7.85 -7.59 -17.64
CA ILE A 110 8.34 -8.94 -17.96
C ILE A 110 9.53 -8.77 -18.90
N PHE A 111 10.63 -9.38 -18.54
CA PHE A 111 11.80 -9.49 -19.40
C PHE A 111 11.80 -10.90 -20.00
N ALA A 112 11.90 -11.00 -21.31
CA ALA A 112 12.05 -12.27 -22.01
C ALA A 112 13.30 -12.21 -22.86
N ILE A 113 14.05 -13.31 -22.87
CA ILE A 113 15.16 -13.53 -23.82
C ILE A 113 14.56 -14.34 -24.96
N PRO A 114 14.49 -13.80 -26.18
CA PRO A 114 14.02 -14.58 -27.32
C PRO A 114 15.01 -15.72 -27.60
N VAL A 115 14.48 -16.91 -27.81
CA VAL A 115 15.24 -18.12 -28.13
C VAL A 115 15.32 -18.25 -29.65
#